data_36074d6303fb0c590df22adde08f9035
#
_entry.id   36074d6303fb0c590df22adde08f9035
#
_cell.length_a   1.000
_cell.length_b   1.000
_cell.length_c   1.000
_cell.angle_alpha   90.00
_cell.angle_beta   90.00
_cell.angle_gamma   90.00
#
_symmetry.space_group_name_H-M   'P 1'
#
loop_
_entity.id
_entity.type
_entity.pdbx_description
1 polymer ?
#
loop_
_entity_poly.entity_id
_entity_poly.type
_entity_poly.pdbx_seq_one_letter_code
_entity_poly.pdbx_strand_id
1 'polypeptide(L)'
;MVDKAVRFAAKAHEGQFRKGTGRPYIVHPLEVKDIVSGMTEDEEVISAAVLHDTIEDCEGITQRILAQEFSERVAWIVAQESEDKSLSWMERKRSTIEHLRSAPKEVQMIGLADKLSNIRDIDRDYPVCGEELWSRFRMRDKNTIGWYYKGIRSALAAEFGESEVYKEYCRLIEKNFE
;
A
#
# COMPACT_ATOMS: atom_id res chain seq x y z
N MET A 1 4.48 15.65 13.64
CA MET A 1 3.98 15.56 12.26
C MET A 1 2.99 14.40 12.11
N VAL A 2 3.30 13.21 12.56
CA VAL A 2 2.52 11.98 12.38
C VAL A 2 1.07 12.08 12.86
N ASP A 3 0.79 12.61 14.05
CA ASP A 3 -0.58 12.78 14.56
C ASP A 3 -1.45 13.70 13.67
N LYS A 4 -0.84 14.72 13.05
CA LYS A 4 -1.54 15.56 12.08
C LYS A 4 -1.90 14.75 10.82
N ALA A 5 -0.98 13.95 10.32
CA ALA A 5 -1.19 13.09 9.16
C ALA A 5 -2.29 12.04 9.41
N VAL A 6 -2.31 11.42 10.60
CA VAL A 6 -3.37 10.48 10.99
C VAL A 6 -4.75 11.15 10.99
N ARG A 7 -4.89 12.34 11.58
CA ARG A 7 -6.16 13.07 11.57
C ARG A 7 -6.58 13.49 10.16
N PHE A 8 -5.62 13.91 9.34
CA PHE A 8 -5.87 14.29 7.95
C PHE A 8 -6.36 13.10 7.13
N ALA A 9 -5.65 11.96 7.19
CA ALA A 9 -6.04 10.73 6.50
C ALA A 9 -7.42 10.21 6.96
N ALA A 10 -7.68 10.23 8.27
CA ALA A 10 -8.97 9.81 8.82
C ALA A 10 -10.14 10.65 8.27
N LYS A 11 -9.95 11.97 8.14
CA LYS A 11 -10.95 12.86 7.56
C LYS A 11 -11.06 12.66 6.04
N ALA A 12 -9.94 12.48 5.34
CA ALA A 12 -9.92 12.30 3.88
C ALA A 12 -10.64 11.01 3.46
N HIS A 13 -10.48 9.92 4.23
CA HIS A 13 -11.11 8.61 3.98
C HIS A 13 -12.46 8.44 4.71
N GLU A 14 -13.04 9.51 5.24
CA GLU A 14 -14.34 9.43 5.93
C GLU A 14 -15.43 8.89 4.98
N GLY A 15 -16.19 7.91 5.45
CA GLY A 15 -17.23 7.26 4.64
C GLY A 15 -16.74 6.23 3.63
N GLN A 16 -15.43 6.01 3.51
CA GLN A 16 -14.87 4.94 2.68
C GLN A 16 -14.72 3.64 3.49
N PHE A 17 -14.86 2.50 2.81
CA PHE A 17 -14.80 1.17 3.42
C PHE A 17 -13.89 0.23 2.63
N ARG A 18 -13.24 -0.71 3.34
CA ARG A 18 -12.49 -1.81 2.73
C ARG A 18 -13.46 -2.73 1.96
N LYS A 19 -13.06 -3.08 0.73
CA LYS A 19 -13.90 -3.85 -0.19
C LYS A 19 -14.34 -5.18 0.44
N GLY A 20 -15.66 -5.41 0.45
CA GLY A 20 -16.26 -6.66 0.87
C GLY A 20 -16.28 -6.92 2.38
N THR A 21 -15.87 -5.97 3.24
CA THR A 21 -15.79 -6.19 4.70
C THR A 21 -16.60 -5.22 5.54
N GLY A 22 -17.00 -4.06 5.02
CA GLY A 22 -17.63 -2.99 5.80
C GLY A 22 -16.71 -2.32 6.85
N ARG A 23 -15.41 -2.70 6.92
CA ARG A 23 -14.43 -2.03 7.80
C ARG A 23 -14.09 -0.65 7.25
N PRO A 24 -14.01 0.41 8.09
CA PRO A 24 -13.58 1.72 7.64
C PRO A 24 -12.23 1.65 6.89
N TYR A 25 -12.10 2.39 5.78
CA TYR A 25 -10.90 2.32 4.96
C TYR A 25 -9.63 2.72 5.71
N ILE A 26 -9.74 3.68 6.63
CA ILE A 26 -8.61 4.21 7.41
C ILE A 26 -7.81 3.14 8.18
N VAL A 27 -8.40 1.97 8.46
CA VAL A 27 -7.67 0.88 9.14
C VAL A 27 -6.45 0.42 8.34
N HIS A 28 -6.51 0.48 7.00
CA HIS A 28 -5.40 0.13 6.13
C HIS A 28 -4.25 1.17 6.18
N PRO A 29 -4.47 2.47 5.93
CA PRO A 29 -3.43 3.48 6.11
C PRO A 29 -2.79 3.48 7.51
N LEU A 30 -3.56 3.22 8.55
CA LEU A 30 -3.03 3.10 9.91
C LEU A 30 -2.11 1.88 10.06
N GLU A 31 -2.49 0.73 9.52
CA GLU A 31 -1.63 -0.46 9.52
C GLU A 31 -0.34 -0.24 8.72
N VAL A 32 -0.43 0.39 7.54
CA VAL A 32 0.75 0.75 6.72
C VAL A 32 1.70 1.65 7.52
N LYS A 33 1.17 2.68 8.18
CA LYS A 33 1.93 3.56 9.08
C LYS A 33 2.60 2.75 10.21
N ASP A 34 1.89 1.83 10.86
CA ASP A 34 2.43 1.04 11.97
C ASP A 34 3.57 0.12 11.50
N ILE A 35 3.44 -0.50 10.31
CA ILE A 35 4.50 -1.31 9.70
C ILE A 35 5.74 -0.43 9.44
N VAL A 36 5.56 0.73 8.79
CA VAL A 36 6.65 1.67 8.47
C VAL A 36 7.32 2.21 9.74
N SER A 37 6.55 2.49 10.79
CA SER A 37 7.10 2.93 12.10
C SER A 37 8.00 1.87 12.76
N GLY A 38 7.84 0.60 12.42
CA GLY A 38 8.75 -0.46 12.83
C GLY A 38 10.05 -0.54 12.00
N MET A 39 10.14 0.22 10.91
CA MET A 39 11.27 0.19 9.97
C MET A 39 12.09 1.48 9.99
N THR A 40 11.52 2.60 10.43
CA THR A 40 12.18 3.92 10.48
C THR A 40 11.61 4.80 11.59
N GLU A 41 12.43 5.75 12.06
CA GLU A 41 12.00 6.83 12.97
C GLU A 41 11.74 8.17 12.23
N ASP A 42 11.87 8.19 10.90
CA ASP A 42 11.65 9.39 10.08
C ASP A 42 10.17 9.75 10.02
N GLU A 43 9.78 10.81 10.74
CA GLU A 43 8.39 11.26 10.84
C GLU A 43 7.77 11.65 9.48
N GLU A 44 8.56 12.10 8.51
CA GLU A 44 8.04 12.42 7.17
C GLU A 44 7.68 11.16 6.41
N VAL A 45 8.50 10.10 6.50
CA VAL A 45 8.23 8.80 5.87
C VAL A 45 7.02 8.15 6.54
N ILE A 46 6.94 8.16 7.88
CA ILE A 46 5.80 7.65 8.64
C ILE A 46 4.51 8.42 8.31
N SER A 47 4.59 9.75 8.16
CA SER A 47 3.46 10.57 7.75
C SER A 47 3.02 10.28 6.30
N ALA A 48 3.97 10.11 5.38
CA ALA A 48 3.67 9.71 4.01
C ALA A 48 3.00 8.33 3.96
N ALA A 49 3.40 7.41 4.82
CA ALA A 49 2.80 6.07 4.90
C ALA A 49 1.31 6.10 5.25
N VAL A 50 0.88 6.93 6.21
CA VAL A 50 -0.56 7.06 6.52
C VAL A 50 -1.32 7.88 5.47
N LEU A 51 -0.63 8.65 4.64
CA LEU A 51 -1.23 9.49 3.59
C LEU A 51 -1.19 8.84 2.20
N HIS A 52 -0.56 7.66 2.03
CA HIS A 52 -0.16 7.11 0.74
C HIS A 52 -1.28 7.01 -0.30
N ASP A 53 -2.51 6.69 0.11
CA ASP A 53 -3.67 6.55 -0.77
C ASP A 53 -4.47 7.85 -0.97
N THR A 54 -4.14 8.94 -0.25
CA THR A 54 -5.00 10.15 -0.22
C THR A 54 -5.06 10.87 -1.56
N ILE A 55 -3.94 10.94 -2.30
CA ILE A 55 -3.93 11.58 -3.64
C ILE A 55 -4.73 10.74 -4.62
N GLU A 56 -4.64 9.42 -4.54
CA GLU A 56 -5.28 8.51 -5.48
C GLU A 56 -6.79 8.36 -5.22
N ASP A 57 -7.20 8.25 -3.96
CA ASP A 57 -8.53 7.78 -3.57
C ASP A 57 -9.40 8.82 -2.86
N CYS A 58 -8.89 10.04 -2.62
CA CYS A 58 -9.67 11.11 -1.98
C CYS A 58 -9.82 12.33 -2.90
N GLU A 59 -11.08 12.66 -3.21
CA GLU A 59 -11.37 13.82 -4.06
C GLU A 59 -10.84 15.12 -3.46
N GLY A 60 -10.22 15.94 -4.31
CA GLY A 60 -9.68 17.24 -3.92
C GLY A 60 -8.34 17.21 -3.20
N ILE A 61 -7.80 16.04 -2.83
CA ILE A 61 -6.44 15.94 -2.28
C ILE A 61 -5.43 15.88 -3.42
N THR A 62 -4.47 16.80 -3.39
CA THR A 62 -3.42 16.91 -4.40
C THR A 62 -2.05 16.98 -3.73
N GLN A 63 -1.00 16.69 -4.51
CA GLN A 63 0.38 16.85 -4.04
C GLN A 63 0.63 18.24 -3.48
N ARG A 64 0.10 19.30 -4.13
CA ARG A 64 0.21 20.69 -3.66
C ARG A 64 -0.40 20.89 -2.27
N ILE A 65 -1.56 20.30 -2.01
CA ILE A 65 -2.21 20.39 -0.70
C ILE A 65 -1.35 19.70 0.36
N LEU A 66 -0.83 18.50 0.07
CA LEU A 66 0.04 17.79 1.01
C LEU A 66 1.34 18.54 1.27
N ALA A 67 1.92 19.20 0.27
CA ALA A 67 3.11 20.04 0.46
C ALA A 67 2.84 21.23 1.39
N GLN A 68 1.69 21.87 1.25
CA GLN A 68 1.26 22.99 2.11
C GLN A 68 0.93 22.55 3.54
N GLU A 69 0.30 21.38 3.67
CA GLU A 69 -0.12 20.86 4.98
C GLU A 69 1.03 20.21 5.75
N PHE A 70 1.99 19.59 5.08
CA PHE A 70 3.06 18.80 5.70
C PHE A 70 4.45 19.30 5.25
N SER A 71 4.94 18.79 4.13
CA SER A 71 6.18 19.23 3.50
C SER A 71 6.23 18.79 2.03
N GLU A 72 7.14 19.40 1.25
CA GLU A 72 7.41 19.00 -0.15
C GLU A 72 7.85 17.53 -0.22
N ARG A 73 8.64 17.06 0.78
CA ARG A 73 9.13 15.68 0.81
C ARG A 73 7.98 14.70 1.07
N VAL A 74 7.11 14.95 2.05
CA VAL A 74 5.92 14.11 2.30
C VAL A 74 5.05 14.04 1.05
N ALA A 75 4.75 15.19 0.45
CA ALA A 75 3.92 15.26 -0.76
C ALA A 75 4.53 14.51 -1.95
N TRP A 76 5.86 14.60 -2.11
CA TRP A 76 6.58 13.90 -3.15
C TRP A 76 6.55 12.38 -2.94
N ILE A 77 6.80 11.90 -1.70
CA ILE A 77 6.74 10.47 -1.38
C ILE A 77 5.34 9.91 -1.67
N VAL A 78 4.28 10.57 -1.21
CA VAL A 78 2.89 10.14 -1.45
C VAL A 78 2.57 10.10 -2.95
N ALA A 79 3.04 11.08 -3.72
CA ALA A 79 2.81 11.10 -5.17
C ALA A 79 3.47 9.91 -5.90
N GLN A 80 4.54 9.30 -5.34
CA GLN A 80 5.18 8.12 -5.93
C GLN A 80 4.32 6.84 -5.82
N GLU A 81 3.36 6.80 -4.89
CA GLU A 81 2.45 5.66 -4.70
C GLU A 81 1.24 5.68 -5.65
N SER A 82 1.00 6.80 -6.35
CA SER A 82 -0.16 6.96 -7.23
C SER A 82 0.01 6.26 -8.58
N GLU A 83 -1.02 5.53 -9.01
CA GLU A 83 -1.06 4.84 -10.31
C GLU A 83 -1.76 5.69 -11.39
N ASP A 84 -1.32 5.56 -12.65
CA ASP A 84 -2.02 6.14 -13.80
C ASP A 84 -3.30 5.37 -14.11
N LYS A 85 -4.44 5.89 -13.68
CA LYS A 85 -5.77 5.26 -13.86
C LYS A 85 -6.24 5.16 -15.32
N SER A 86 -5.55 5.81 -16.27
CA SER A 86 -5.84 5.69 -17.71
C SER A 86 -5.38 4.36 -18.31
N LEU A 87 -4.41 3.69 -17.65
CA LEU A 87 -3.84 2.42 -18.08
C LEU A 87 -4.69 1.22 -17.64
N SER A 88 -4.55 0.10 -18.36
CA SER A 88 -5.14 -1.18 -17.96
C SER A 88 -4.59 -1.65 -16.62
N TRP A 89 -5.30 -2.56 -15.93
CA TRP A 89 -4.84 -3.13 -14.66
C TRP A 89 -3.43 -3.75 -14.77
N MET A 90 -3.19 -4.53 -15.84
CA MET A 90 -1.89 -5.17 -16.07
C MET A 90 -0.75 -4.18 -16.28
N GLU A 91 -1.00 -3.13 -17.06
CA GLU A 91 0.00 -2.08 -17.32
C GLU A 91 0.33 -1.33 -16.03
N ARG A 92 -0.68 -0.94 -15.24
CA ARG A 92 -0.46 -0.28 -13.93
C ARG A 92 0.37 -1.14 -13.00
N LYS A 93 0.01 -2.43 -12.83
CA LYS A 93 0.74 -3.33 -11.92
C LYS A 93 2.17 -3.62 -12.40
N ARG A 94 2.39 -3.71 -13.70
CA ARG A 94 3.75 -3.80 -14.25
C ARG A 94 4.55 -2.54 -13.97
N SER A 95 3.97 -1.38 -14.21
CA SER A 95 4.59 -0.08 -13.91
C SER A 95 4.95 0.06 -12.43
N THR A 96 4.06 -0.33 -11.52
CA THR A 96 4.34 -0.33 -10.07
C THR A 96 5.52 -1.24 -9.71
N ILE A 97 5.59 -2.45 -10.27
CA ILE A 97 6.73 -3.38 -10.04
C ILE A 97 8.05 -2.76 -10.52
N GLU A 98 8.06 -2.18 -11.73
CA GLU A 98 9.24 -1.56 -12.31
C GLU A 98 9.67 -0.31 -11.54
N HIS A 99 8.70 0.53 -11.14
CA HIS A 99 8.95 1.70 -10.31
C HIS A 99 9.59 1.32 -8.97
N LEU A 100 9.00 0.40 -8.23
CA LEU A 100 9.53 -0.03 -6.93
C LEU A 100 10.92 -0.65 -7.02
N ARG A 101 11.30 -1.26 -8.14
CA ARG A 101 12.66 -1.83 -8.31
C ARG A 101 13.78 -0.79 -8.22
N SER A 102 13.50 0.46 -8.60
CA SER A 102 14.50 1.54 -8.67
C SER A 102 14.14 2.77 -7.84
N ALA A 103 12.99 2.75 -7.16
CA ALA A 103 12.54 3.86 -6.33
C ALA A 103 13.49 4.06 -5.12
N PRO A 104 13.54 5.26 -4.54
CA PRO A 104 14.21 5.49 -3.27
C PRO A 104 13.67 4.60 -2.15
N LYS A 105 14.52 4.31 -1.17
CA LYS A 105 14.23 3.37 -0.08
C LYS A 105 12.94 3.68 0.69
N GLU A 106 12.66 4.96 0.94
CA GLU A 106 11.44 5.40 1.62
C GLU A 106 10.15 5.07 0.83
N VAL A 107 10.18 5.18 -0.48
CA VAL A 107 9.07 4.79 -1.37
C VAL A 107 8.93 3.26 -1.40
N GLN A 108 10.04 2.54 -1.56
CA GLN A 108 10.04 1.07 -1.48
C GLN A 108 9.51 0.55 -0.15
N MET A 109 9.82 1.24 0.97
CA MET A 109 9.38 0.87 2.32
C MET A 109 7.86 0.98 2.45
N ILE A 110 7.28 2.07 1.95
CA ILE A 110 5.81 2.27 1.95
C ILE A 110 5.14 1.27 1.02
N GLY A 111 5.67 1.06 -0.19
CA GLY A 111 5.17 0.06 -1.12
C GLY A 111 5.17 -1.36 -0.53
N LEU A 112 6.24 -1.76 0.20
CA LEU A 112 6.28 -3.03 0.92
C LEU A 112 5.20 -3.11 2.00
N ALA A 113 5.08 -2.07 2.82
CA ALA A 113 4.12 -2.02 3.92
C ALA A 113 2.67 -2.05 3.43
N ASP A 114 2.35 -1.33 2.35
CA ASP A 114 1.04 -1.37 1.70
C ASP A 114 0.71 -2.78 1.22
N LYS A 115 1.62 -3.43 0.51
CA LYS A 115 1.37 -4.78 -0.01
C LYS A 115 1.33 -5.82 1.10
N LEU A 116 2.09 -5.66 2.19
CA LEU A 116 1.98 -6.51 3.37
C LEU A 116 0.61 -6.35 4.04
N SER A 117 0.12 -5.14 4.26
CA SER A 117 -1.21 -4.89 4.82
C SER A 117 -2.31 -5.51 3.94
N ASN A 118 -2.21 -5.35 2.62
CA ASN A 118 -3.18 -5.91 1.69
C ASN A 118 -3.17 -7.46 1.67
N ILE A 119 -2.01 -8.10 1.72
CA ILE A 119 -1.95 -9.58 1.74
C ILE A 119 -2.37 -10.16 3.10
N ARG A 120 -2.17 -9.43 4.20
CA ARG A 120 -2.74 -9.79 5.51
C ARG A 120 -4.27 -9.80 5.48
N ASP A 121 -4.90 -8.85 4.78
CA ASP A 121 -6.35 -8.86 4.58
C ASP A 121 -6.78 -10.10 3.77
N ILE A 122 -6.06 -10.46 2.72
CA ILE A 122 -6.31 -11.70 1.95
C ILE A 122 -6.18 -12.92 2.86
N ASP A 123 -5.09 -13.04 3.61
CA ASP A 123 -4.81 -14.19 4.47
C ASP A 123 -5.85 -14.39 5.57
N ARG A 124 -6.35 -13.28 6.12
CA ARG A 124 -7.41 -13.29 7.12
C ARG A 124 -8.77 -13.67 6.56
N ASP A 125 -9.11 -13.16 5.37
CA ASP A 125 -10.45 -13.25 4.81
C ASP A 125 -10.65 -14.53 3.98
N TYR A 126 -9.59 -15.06 3.35
CA TYR A 126 -9.67 -16.24 2.47
C TYR A 126 -10.21 -17.50 3.18
N PRO A 127 -9.83 -17.83 4.43
CA PRO A 127 -10.41 -18.95 5.17
C PRO A 127 -11.93 -18.84 5.39
N VAL A 128 -12.47 -17.62 5.38
CA VAL A 128 -13.91 -17.34 5.61
C VAL A 128 -14.67 -17.29 4.28
N CYS A 129 -14.12 -16.63 3.27
CA CYS A 129 -14.79 -16.36 2.00
C CYS A 129 -14.49 -17.38 0.91
N GLY A 130 -13.39 -18.14 1.03
CA GLY A 130 -12.93 -19.04 -0.02
C GLY A 130 -12.70 -18.30 -1.35
N GLU A 131 -13.03 -18.94 -2.47
CA GLU A 131 -12.84 -18.39 -3.82
C GLU A 131 -13.66 -17.12 -4.09
N GLU A 132 -14.73 -16.85 -3.33
CA GLU A 132 -15.51 -15.62 -3.46
C GLU A 132 -14.69 -14.36 -3.13
N LEU A 133 -13.62 -14.50 -2.36
CA LEU A 133 -12.70 -13.40 -2.04
C LEU A 133 -12.23 -12.67 -3.32
N TRP A 134 -11.92 -13.41 -4.36
CA TRP A 134 -11.35 -12.87 -5.60
C TRP A 134 -12.32 -11.94 -6.34
N SER A 135 -13.62 -12.10 -6.11
CA SER A 135 -14.65 -11.21 -6.69
C SER A 135 -14.55 -9.76 -6.20
N ARG A 136 -13.92 -9.51 -5.05
CA ARG A 136 -13.68 -8.17 -4.49
C ARG A 136 -12.65 -7.36 -5.29
N PHE A 137 -11.79 -8.05 -6.04
CA PHE A 137 -10.73 -7.42 -6.83
C PHE A 137 -11.22 -7.12 -8.25
N ARG A 138 -10.70 -6.04 -8.85
CA ARG A 138 -10.94 -5.75 -10.27
C ARG A 138 -10.47 -6.88 -11.17
N MET A 139 -9.26 -7.40 -10.89
CA MET A 139 -8.72 -8.61 -11.47
C MET A 139 -9.19 -9.79 -10.62
N ARG A 140 -10.16 -10.54 -11.11
CA ARG A 140 -10.77 -11.66 -10.37
C ARG A 140 -9.99 -12.96 -10.42
N ASP A 141 -8.92 -12.99 -11.19
CA ASP A 141 -8.06 -14.18 -11.32
C ASP A 141 -6.98 -14.22 -10.25
N LYS A 142 -7.04 -15.24 -9.39
CA LYS A 142 -6.08 -15.47 -8.30
C LYS A 142 -4.63 -15.52 -8.80
N ASN A 143 -4.38 -16.21 -9.92
CA ASN A 143 -3.02 -16.39 -10.43
C ASN A 143 -2.42 -15.05 -10.90
N THR A 144 -3.22 -14.23 -11.57
CA THR A 144 -2.81 -12.90 -12.01
C THR A 144 -2.59 -11.95 -10.84
N ILE A 145 -3.42 -12.02 -9.79
CA ILE A 145 -3.18 -11.28 -8.54
C ILE A 145 -1.88 -11.77 -7.90
N GLY A 146 -1.66 -13.07 -7.78
CA GLY A 146 -0.43 -13.67 -7.25
C GLY A 146 0.82 -13.26 -8.03
N TRP A 147 0.74 -13.17 -9.37
CA TRP A 147 1.83 -12.64 -10.20
C TRP A 147 2.26 -11.24 -9.75
N TYR A 148 1.31 -10.36 -9.45
CA TYR A 148 1.62 -9.02 -8.98
C TYR A 148 2.37 -9.02 -7.64
N TYR A 149 1.87 -9.78 -6.63
CA TYR A 149 2.54 -9.89 -5.34
C TYR A 149 3.94 -10.49 -5.44
N LYS A 150 4.12 -11.52 -6.27
CA LYS A 150 5.43 -12.14 -6.56
C LYS A 150 6.39 -11.16 -7.28
N GLY A 151 5.86 -10.32 -8.17
CA GLY A 151 6.61 -9.25 -8.82
C GLY A 151 7.16 -8.21 -7.85
N ILE A 152 6.32 -7.76 -6.89
CA ILE A 152 6.76 -6.85 -5.80
C ILE A 152 7.80 -7.52 -4.92
N ARG A 153 7.61 -8.81 -4.51
CA ARG A 153 8.62 -9.60 -3.79
C ARG A 153 9.99 -9.53 -4.50
N SER A 154 10.00 -9.79 -5.78
CA SER A 154 11.25 -9.77 -6.56
C SER A 154 11.85 -8.36 -6.69
N ALA A 155 11.04 -7.32 -6.79
CA ALA A 155 11.51 -5.95 -6.91
C ALA A 155 12.19 -5.45 -5.61
N LEU A 156 11.71 -5.87 -4.45
CA LEU A 156 12.13 -5.38 -3.14
C LEU A 156 13.16 -6.28 -2.43
N ALA A 157 13.48 -7.45 -2.99
CA ALA A 157 14.35 -8.44 -2.37
C ALA A 157 15.75 -7.90 -2.03
N ALA A 158 16.34 -7.07 -2.90
CA ALA A 158 17.69 -6.54 -2.73
C ALA A 158 17.80 -5.60 -1.53
N GLU A 159 16.78 -4.78 -1.29
CA GLU A 159 16.79 -3.77 -0.21
C GLU A 159 16.26 -4.32 1.13
N PHE A 160 15.25 -5.18 1.09
CA PHE A 160 14.52 -5.60 2.30
C PHE A 160 14.62 -7.09 2.63
N GLY A 161 15.36 -7.90 1.84
CA GLY A 161 15.40 -9.36 1.97
C GLY A 161 15.68 -9.88 3.39
N GLU A 162 16.47 -9.16 4.17
CA GLU A 162 16.81 -9.52 5.54
C GLU A 162 15.82 -9.00 6.59
N SER A 163 14.90 -8.10 6.23
CA SER A 163 13.93 -7.54 7.16
C SER A 163 12.81 -8.54 7.52
N GLU A 164 12.33 -8.50 8.76
CA GLU A 164 11.23 -9.35 9.21
C GLU A 164 9.91 -9.01 8.47
N VAL A 165 9.71 -7.75 8.10
CA VAL A 165 8.56 -7.28 7.31
C VAL A 165 8.54 -7.97 5.94
N TYR A 166 9.67 -8.04 5.26
CA TYR A 166 9.78 -8.71 3.97
C TYR A 166 9.64 -10.23 4.08
N LYS A 167 10.23 -10.84 5.12
CA LYS A 167 10.10 -12.28 5.38
C LYS A 167 8.64 -12.67 5.66
N GLU A 168 7.90 -11.84 6.40
CA GLU A 168 6.46 -12.05 6.60
C GLU A 168 5.70 -11.95 5.27
N TYR A 169 6.00 -10.94 4.45
CA TYR A 169 5.41 -10.78 3.13
C TYR A 169 5.63 -12.01 2.23
N CYS A 170 6.85 -12.55 2.22
CA CYS A 170 7.18 -13.79 1.49
C CYS A 170 6.35 -14.98 1.97
N ARG A 171 6.28 -15.22 3.29
CA ARG A 171 5.47 -16.32 3.87
C ARG A 171 4.00 -16.23 3.48
N LEU A 172 3.44 -15.01 3.46
CA LEU A 172 2.04 -14.81 3.09
C LEU A 172 1.80 -15.04 1.59
N ILE A 173 2.77 -14.71 0.72
CA ILE A 173 2.70 -15.04 -0.71
C ILE A 173 2.71 -16.56 -0.91
N GLU A 174 3.63 -17.27 -0.29
CA GLU A 174 3.72 -18.73 -0.35
C GLU A 174 2.42 -19.40 0.10
N LYS A 175 1.88 -18.95 1.23
CA LYS A 175 0.63 -19.49 1.78
C LYS A 175 -0.58 -19.28 0.89
N ASN A 176 -0.72 -18.11 0.26
CA ASN A 176 -1.95 -17.73 -0.44
C ASN A 176 -1.89 -17.91 -1.96
N PHE A 177 -0.68 -17.97 -2.56
CA PHE A 177 -0.49 -17.96 -4.01
C PHE A 177 0.47 -19.05 -4.55
N GLU A 178 1.03 -19.89 -3.72
CA GLU A 178 1.88 -21.04 -4.06
C GLU A 178 1.30 -22.33 -3.48
#